data_69cb3232690a8248114225a68f6cb20c
#
_entry.id   69cb3232690a8248114225a68f6cb20c
#
_cell.length_a   1.000
_cell.length_b   1.000
_cell.length_c   1.000
_cell.angle_alpha   90.00
_cell.angle_beta   90.00
_cell.angle_gamma   90.00
#
_symmetry.space_group_name_H-M   'P 1'
#
loop_
_entity.id
_entity.type
_entity.pdbx_description
1 polymer ?
#
loop_
_entity_poly.entity_id
_entity_poly.type
_entity_poly.pdbx_seq_one_letter_code
_entity_poly.pdbx_strand_id
1 'polypeptide(L)'
;IRNKYGFYKKLFVVDLFCHGTAEPFYFRDYLELIDGKVRKIDFRGQSKHERSNFQFVITSDNGILEESFEENIFTKAYAESLIMKKSCFSCKLSENIHVSDITLGDFEWPDRAQERNVRVLHPSIISVNTEYGTKIFDNIKNNLYISDIVTEDEVAFYYRSHSEKGAWGYNIAEKEKFEEDYKKWGFKEAVYRNLFQHEINYLEKIYKYMQ
;
A
#
# COMPACT_ATOMS: atom_id res chain seq x y z
N ILE A 1 2.39 17.85 16.94
CA ILE A 1 1.94 17.18 18.19
C ILE A 1 2.79 17.69 19.36
N ARG A 2 4.12 17.61 19.33
CA ARG A 2 5.01 18.07 20.42
C ARG A 2 4.77 19.54 20.79
N ASN A 3 4.64 20.43 19.81
CA ASN A 3 4.39 21.86 20.06
C ASN A 3 3.02 22.13 20.73
N LYS A 4 2.04 21.25 20.48
CA LYS A 4 0.70 21.35 21.07
C LYS A 4 0.61 20.71 22.45
N TYR A 5 1.46 19.71 22.71
CA TYR A 5 1.45 18.91 23.95
C TYR A 5 2.80 18.96 24.65
N GLY A 6 3.43 20.12 24.71
CA GLY A 6 4.77 20.36 25.28
C GLY A 6 5.02 19.84 26.70
N PHE A 7 3.99 19.30 27.36
CA PHE A 7 4.08 18.60 28.65
C PHE A 7 4.68 17.19 28.56
N TYR A 8 4.72 16.61 27.35
CA TYR A 8 5.19 15.22 27.16
C TYR A 8 6.65 15.16 26.74
N LYS A 9 7.59 15.55 27.64
CA LYS A 9 9.05 15.36 27.44
C LYS A 9 9.45 13.90 27.19
N LYS A 10 8.53 12.96 27.39
CA LYS A 10 8.73 11.51 27.21
C LYS A 10 7.92 10.92 26.04
N LEU A 11 7.33 11.76 25.19
CA LEU A 11 6.58 11.28 24.03
C LEU A 11 7.55 10.85 22.94
N PHE A 12 7.54 9.57 22.62
CA PHE A 12 8.18 8.99 21.45
C PHE A 12 7.15 8.85 20.33
N VAL A 13 7.47 9.35 19.13
CA VAL A 13 6.57 9.38 18.00
C VAL A 13 7.14 8.54 16.87
N VAL A 14 6.36 7.59 16.41
CA VAL A 14 6.65 6.80 15.22
C VAL A 14 5.58 7.11 14.18
N ASP A 15 5.99 7.38 12.95
CA ASP A 15 5.11 7.47 11.81
C ASP A 15 5.45 6.42 10.73
N LEU A 16 4.71 6.43 9.65
CA LEU A 16 4.86 5.48 8.56
C LEU A 16 5.05 6.21 7.24
N PHE A 17 5.84 5.64 6.34
CA PHE A 17 5.75 5.94 4.92
C PHE A 17 4.40 5.44 4.41
N CYS A 18 3.52 6.38 4.13
CA CYS A 18 2.11 6.07 3.89
C CYS A 18 1.79 6.16 2.40
N HIS A 19 1.42 5.02 1.82
CA HIS A 19 0.93 4.96 0.43
C HIS A 19 -0.41 5.69 0.25
N GLY A 20 -1.19 5.86 1.33
CA GLY A 20 -2.50 6.48 1.31
C GLY A 20 -3.55 5.61 1.98
N THR A 21 -4.80 6.03 1.91
CA THR A 21 -5.91 5.30 2.52
C THR A 21 -7.11 5.28 1.57
N ALA A 22 -7.73 4.12 1.40
CA ALA A 22 -8.94 3.99 0.60
C ALA A 22 -10.13 4.69 1.26
N GLU A 23 -11.06 5.18 0.45
CA GLU A 23 -12.37 5.60 0.93
C GLU A 23 -13.15 4.38 1.44
N PRO A 24 -13.70 4.42 2.67
CA PRO A 24 -14.34 3.26 3.28
C PRO A 24 -15.52 2.67 2.50
N PHE A 25 -16.22 3.50 1.73
CA PHE A 25 -17.37 3.04 0.97
C PHE A 25 -16.98 2.11 -0.18
N TYR A 26 -15.81 2.25 -0.81
CA TYR A 26 -15.34 1.30 -1.81
C TYR A 26 -15.09 -0.08 -1.21
N PHE A 27 -14.57 -0.12 0.02
CA PHE A 27 -14.38 -1.40 0.70
C PHE A 27 -15.69 -2.07 1.07
N ARG A 28 -16.67 -1.31 1.52
CA ARG A 28 -18.01 -1.82 1.80
C ARG A 28 -18.65 -2.42 0.55
N ASP A 29 -18.62 -1.67 -0.57
CA ASP A 29 -19.21 -2.12 -1.83
C ASP A 29 -18.46 -3.35 -2.40
N TYR A 30 -17.13 -3.43 -2.18
CA TYR A 30 -16.37 -4.64 -2.49
C TYR A 30 -16.84 -5.83 -1.65
N LEU A 31 -17.05 -5.64 -0.35
CA LEU A 31 -17.53 -6.73 0.52
C LEU A 31 -18.94 -7.23 0.15
N GLU A 32 -19.78 -6.39 -0.46
CA GLU A 32 -21.09 -6.79 -0.99
C GLU A 32 -20.99 -7.74 -2.19
N LEU A 33 -19.84 -7.84 -2.83
CA LEU A 33 -19.58 -8.81 -3.91
C LEU A 33 -19.22 -10.21 -3.38
N ILE A 34 -18.90 -10.32 -2.10
CA ILE A 34 -18.51 -11.60 -1.48
C ILE A 34 -19.75 -12.41 -1.13
N ASP A 35 -19.76 -13.64 -1.61
CA ASP A 35 -20.85 -14.55 -1.29
C ASP A 35 -20.84 -14.97 0.20
N GLY A 36 -22.00 -14.82 0.84
CA GLY A 36 -22.18 -15.10 2.26
C GLY A 36 -21.71 -13.96 3.17
N LYS A 37 -21.96 -14.10 4.46
CA LYS A 37 -21.58 -13.11 5.47
C LYS A 37 -20.09 -13.20 5.76
N VAL A 38 -19.35 -12.10 5.54
CA VAL A 38 -17.93 -12.00 5.87
C VAL A 38 -17.72 -12.13 7.38
N ARG A 39 -16.81 -13.01 7.78
CA ARG A 39 -16.47 -13.32 9.16
C ARG A 39 -15.07 -12.85 9.55
N LYS A 40 -14.11 -12.92 8.61
CA LYS A 40 -12.73 -12.54 8.83
C LYS A 40 -12.15 -11.99 7.53
N ILE A 41 -11.28 -11.00 7.68
CA ILE A 41 -10.48 -10.44 6.59
C ILE A 41 -9.04 -10.39 7.06
N ASP A 42 -8.14 -10.86 6.21
CA ASP A 42 -6.71 -10.77 6.41
C ASP A 42 -6.07 -10.17 5.14
N PHE A 43 -5.56 -8.94 5.26
CA PHE A 43 -4.95 -8.22 4.14
C PHE A 43 -3.54 -8.71 3.82
N ARG A 44 -2.91 -9.40 4.74
CA ARG A 44 -1.54 -9.91 4.61
C ARG A 44 -1.45 -11.36 5.08
N GLY A 45 -2.45 -12.17 4.72
CA GLY A 45 -2.43 -13.59 4.98
C GLY A 45 -1.21 -14.25 4.32
N GLN A 46 -0.64 -15.24 4.98
CA GLN A 46 0.42 -16.02 4.37
C GLN A 46 -0.18 -17.05 3.42
N SER A 47 0.28 -17.06 2.18
CA SER A 47 -0.04 -18.14 1.25
C SER A 47 0.44 -19.47 1.80
N LYS A 48 -0.40 -20.50 1.68
CA LYS A 48 0.00 -21.89 1.99
C LYS A 48 1.03 -22.43 0.99
N HIS A 49 1.10 -21.84 -0.19
CA HIS A 49 1.90 -22.32 -1.32
C HIS A 49 3.16 -21.50 -1.56
N GLU A 50 3.14 -20.19 -1.25
CA GLU A 50 4.27 -19.29 -1.44
C GLU A 50 4.46 -18.41 -0.22
N ARG A 51 5.56 -18.61 0.51
CA ARG A 51 5.89 -17.82 1.70
C ARG A 51 6.28 -16.36 1.39
N SER A 52 6.52 -16.05 0.11
CA SER A 52 7.02 -14.75 -0.33
C SER A 52 5.92 -13.74 -0.65
N ASN A 53 4.69 -14.18 -0.93
CA ASN A 53 3.63 -13.30 -1.37
C ASN A 53 2.51 -13.21 -0.32
N PHE A 54 2.13 -11.97 0.00
CA PHE A 54 0.93 -11.75 0.79
C PHE A 54 -0.31 -12.11 -0.02
N GLN A 55 -1.23 -12.77 0.64
CA GLN A 55 -2.55 -13.08 0.10
C GLN A 55 -3.60 -12.21 0.79
N PHE A 56 -4.57 -11.78 0.02
CA PHE A 56 -5.77 -11.18 0.55
C PHE A 56 -6.78 -12.30 0.81
N VAL A 57 -7.08 -12.54 2.08
CA VAL A 57 -7.90 -13.67 2.49
C VAL A 57 -9.19 -13.18 3.13
N ILE A 58 -10.33 -13.61 2.59
CA ILE A 58 -11.65 -13.37 3.17
C ILE A 58 -12.28 -14.70 3.53
N THR A 59 -12.70 -14.83 4.77
CA THR A 59 -13.53 -15.96 5.24
C THR A 59 -14.97 -15.48 5.36
N SER A 60 -15.89 -16.16 4.67
CA SER A 60 -17.33 -15.97 4.75
C SER A 60 -18.04 -17.22 5.21
N ASP A 61 -19.37 -17.15 5.40
CA ASP A 61 -20.17 -18.32 5.72
C ASP A 61 -20.17 -19.37 4.59
N ASN A 62 -19.91 -18.93 3.35
CA ASN A 62 -19.97 -19.78 2.17
C ASN A 62 -18.57 -20.26 1.70
N GLY A 63 -17.48 -19.81 2.33
CA GLY A 63 -16.15 -20.29 2.00
C GLY A 63 -15.02 -19.31 2.29
N ILE A 64 -13.88 -19.62 1.72
CA ILE A 64 -12.67 -18.80 1.82
C ILE A 64 -12.30 -18.35 0.41
N LEU A 65 -12.20 -17.03 0.24
CA LEU A 65 -11.58 -16.38 -0.91
C LEU A 65 -10.12 -16.11 -0.55
N GLU A 66 -9.20 -16.62 -1.37
CA GLU A 66 -7.76 -16.37 -1.24
C GLU A 66 -7.24 -15.93 -2.61
N GLU A 67 -6.81 -14.69 -2.71
CA GLU A 67 -6.33 -14.08 -3.94
C GLU A 67 -5.00 -13.37 -3.66
N SER A 68 -4.11 -13.34 -4.65
CA SER A 68 -2.93 -12.49 -4.56
C SER A 68 -3.32 -11.01 -4.53
N PHE A 69 -2.40 -10.18 -4.07
CA PHE A 69 -2.62 -8.73 -4.02
C PHE A 69 -2.89 -8.14 -5.42
N GLU A 70 -2.33 -8.75 -6.45
CA GLU A 70 -2.46 -8.32 -7.84
C GLU A 70 -3.74 -8.81 -8.50
N GLU A 71 -4.26 -9.97 -8.08
CA GLU A 71 -5.50 -10.55 -8.63
C GLU A 71 -6.75 -9.95 -7.99
N ASN A 72 -6.67 -9.60 -6.72
CA ASN A 72 -7.81 -9.05 -6.01
C ASN A 72 -8.13 -7.63 -6.49
N ILE A 73 -9.36 -7.42 -6.93
CA ILE A 73 -9.80 -6.15 -7.52
C ILE A 73 -9.76 -4.97 -6.55
N PHE A 74 -9.93 -5.20 -5.25
CA PHE A 74 -9.86 -4.13 -4.25
C PHE A 74 -8.40 -3.71 -4.01
N THR A 75 -7.51 -4.69 -3.80
CA THR A 75 -6.08 -4.41 -3.55
C THR A 75 -5.41 -3.83 -4.79
N LYS A 76 -5.79 -4.30 -5.99
CA LYS A 76 -5.29 -3.73 -7.25
C LYS A 76 -5.74 -2.28 -7.43
N ALA A 77 -7.02 -1.97 -7.21
CA ALA A 77 -7.51 -0.60 -7.28
C ALA A 77 -6.87 0.30 -6.21
N TYR A 78 -6.50 -0.26 -5.06
CA TYR A 78 -5.74 0.42 -4.03
C TYR A 78 -4.30 0.71 -4.48
N ALA A 79 -3.60 -0.27 -5.04
CA ALA A 79 -2.24 -0.12 -5.54
C ALA A 79 -2.16 0.97 -6.62
N GLU A 80 -3.13 0.99 -7.53
CA GLU A 80 -3.23 2.00 -8.60
C GLU A 80 -3.83 3.34 -8.12
N SER A 81 -4.01 3.52 -6.82
CA SER A 81 -4.49 4.75 -6.18
C SER A 81 -5.91 5.21 -6.58
N LEU A 82 -6.66 4.41 -7.32
CA LEU A 82 -8.00 4.77 -7.82
C LEU A 82 -9.02 4.98 -6.70
N ILE A 83 -8.90 4.22 -5.61
CA ILE A 83 -9.82 4.25 -4.48
C ILE A 83 -9.34 5.06 -3.29
N MET A 84 -8.20 5.75 -3.42
CA MET A 84 -7.63 6.59 -2.36
C MET A 84 -8.53 7.79 -2.04
N LYS A 85 -8.45 8.26 -0.80
CA LYS A 85 -9.06 9.54 -0.41
C LYS A 85 -8.46 10.69 -1.20
N LYS A 86 -9.30 11.65 -1.60
CA LYS A 86 -8.82 12.87 -2.29
C LYS A 86 -7.76 13.62 -1.49
N SER A 87 -7.87 13.62 -0.16
CA SER A 87 -6.87 14.23 0.73
C SER A 87 -5.49 13.58 0.63
N CYS A 88 -5.37 12.32 0.17
CA CYS A 88 -4.08 11.68 -0.03
C CYS A 88 -3.29 12.30 -1.18
N PHE A 89 -3.98 12.80 -2.21
CA PHE A 89 -3.35 13.46 -3.37
C PHE A 89 -2.74 14.83 -3.07
N SER A 90 -3.03 15.39 -1.92
CA SER A 90 -2.49 16.68 -1.44
C SER A 90 -2.01 16.59 0.00
N CYS A 91 -1.63 15.40 0.44
CA CYS A 91 -1.20 15.17 1.81
C CYS A 91 0.18 15.82 2.05
N LYS A 92 0.24 16.77 2.97
CA LYS A 92 1.50 17.43 3.34
C LYS A 92 2.45 16.51 4.11
N LEU A 93 1.95 15.43 4.70
CA LEU A 93 2.77 14.46 5.43
C LEU A 93 3.48 13.47 4.50
N SER A 94 3.09 13.40 3.22
CA SER A 94 3.81 12.65 2.19
C SER A 94 4.99 13.42 1.61
N GLU A 95 5.08 14.73 1.87
CA GLU A 95 6.22 15.56 1.52
C GLU A 95 7.23 15.46 2.65
N ASN A 96 8.37 14.87 2.48
CA ASN A 96 9.62 14.83 3.29
C ASN A 96 9.66 15.50 4.71
N ILE A 97 8.52 15.82 5.29
CA ILE A 97 8.40 16.47 6.59
C ILE A 97 8.09 15.41 7.64
N HIS A 98 9.12 14.66 8.04
CA HIS A 98 8.96 13.74 9.17
C HIS A 98 8.98 14.54 10.46
N VAL A 99 7.84 14.54 11.12
CA VAL A 99 7.63 15.16 12.44
C VAL A 99 7.81 14.14 13.58
N SER A 100 8.11 12.90 13.24
CA SER A 100 8.31 11.76 14.15
C SER A 100 9.77 11.62 14.57
N ASP A 101 10.00 10.79 15.57
CA ASP A 101 11.34 10.40 15.98
C ASP A 101 11.91 9.31 15.07
N ILE A 102 11.03 8.39 14.66
CA ILE A 102 11.32 7.30 13.72
C ILE A 102 10.19 7.20 12.72
N THR A 103 10.54 6.96 11.45
CA THR A 103 9.60 6.60 10.38
C THR A 103 9.88 5.17 9.93
N LEU A 104 8.81 4.38 9.77
CA LEU A 104 8.87 3.00 9.29
C LEU A 104 8.20 2.88 7.93
N GLY A 105 8.66 1.96 7.11
CA GLY A 105 8.01 1.62 5.85
C GLY A 105 8.43 0.26 5.32
N ASP A 106 7.71 -0.23 4.33
CA ASP A 106 8.08 -1.41 3.58
C ASP A 106 9.24 -1.06 2.65
N PHE A 107 10.27 -1.88 2.57
CA PHE A 107 11.36 -1.69 1.64
C PHE A 107 11.00 -2.34 0.29
N GLU A 108 10.67 -1.54 -0.69
CA GLU A 108 9.99 -1.98 -1.92
C GLU A 108 10.94 -2.31 -3.08
N TRP A 109 12.22 -2.57 -2.81
CA TRP A 109 13.18 -2.97 -3.84
C TRP A 109 13.69 -4.40 -3.65
N PRO A 110 12.89 -5.41 -4.04
CA PRO A 110 13.29 -6.80 -3.88
C PRO A 110 14.59 -7.14 -4.60
N ASP A 111 14.85 -6.54 -5.77
CA ASP A 111 16.08 -6.78 -6.53
C ASP A 111 17.32 -6.27 -5.79
N ARG A 112 17.26 -5.07 -5.20
CA ARG A 112 18.35 -4.54 -4.37
C ARG A 112 18.49 -5.28 -3.04
N ALA A 113 17.40 -5.80 -2.49
CA ALA A 113 17.46 -6.66 -1.32
C ALA A 113 18.20 -7.97 -1.63
N GLN A 114 18.01 -8.54 -2.81
CA GLN A 114 18.75 -9.72 -3.29
C GLN A 114 20.24 -9.41 -3.53
N GLU A 115 20.57 -8.32 -4.19
CA GLU A 115 21.95 -7.87 -4.42
C GLU A 115 22.72 -7.67 -3.11
N ARG A 116 22.05 -7.28 -2.03
CA ARG A 116 22.61 -7.05 -0.71
C ARG A 116 22.55 -8.25 0.22
N ASN A 117 22.20 -9.44 -0.28
CA ASN A 117 22.01 -10.66 0.53
C ASN A 117 21.04 -10.47 1.71
N VAL A 118 20.03 -9.65 1.55
CA VAL A 118 18.98 -9.48 2.56
C VAL A 118 18.18 -10.77 2.64
N ARG A 119 18.30 -11.48 3.76
CA ARG A 119 17.68 -12.80 3.96
C ARG A 119 16.23 -12.75 4.44
N VAL A 120 15.65 -11.55 4.47
CA VAL A 120 14.29 -11.30 4.93
C VAL A 120 13.39 -11.07 3.73
N LEU A 121 12.29 -11.80 3.65
CA LEU A 121 11.36 -11.74 2.52
C LEU A 121 10.69 -10.37 2.36
N HIS A 122 10.44 -9.66 3.46
CA HIS A 122 9.82 -8.34 3.48
C HIS A 122 10.58 -7.43 4.45
N PRO A 123 11.74 -6.89 4.03
CA PRO A 123 12.49 -5.97 4.87
C PRO A 123 11.74 -4.66 5.05
N SER A 124 11.88 -4.06 6.23
CA SER A 124 11.38 -2.71 6.49
C SER A 124 12.51 -1.69 6.38
N ILE A 125 12.18 -0.50 5.90
CA ILE A 125 13.06 0.66 6.03
C ILE A 125 12.75 1.38 7.34
N ILE A 126 13.81 1.83 8.01
CA ILE A 126 13.72 2.63 9.24
C ILE A 126 14.50 3.92 9.00
N SER A 127 13.81 5.05 9.11
CA SER A 127 14.44 6.38 9.15
C SER A 127 14.43 6.91 10.58
N VAL A 128 15.59 7.29 11.09
CA VAL A 128 15.76 7.88 12.42
C VAL A 128 15.90 9.38 12.27
N ASN A 129 14.89 10.15 12.69
CA ASN A 129 14.73 11.54 12.31
C ASN A 129 15.16 12.56 13.39
N THR A 130 15.34 12.11 14.65
CA THR A 130 15.70 13.01 15.76
C THR A 130 16.77 12.39 16.64
N GLU A 131 17.47 13.22 17.43
CA GLU A 131 18.41 12.72 18.45
C GLU A 131 17.74 11.81 19.49
N TYR A 132 16.45 12.06 19.79
CA TYR A 132 15.71 11.19 20.69
C TYR A 132 15.40 9.84 20.04
N GLY A 133 15.05 9.87 18.76
CA GLY A 133 14.92 8.66 17.94
C GLY A 133 16.23 7.86 17.92
N THR A 134 17.37 8.50 17.72
CA THR A 134 18.68 7.86 17.74
C THR A 134 18.94 7.16 19.07
N LYS A 135 18.68 7.82 20.20
CA LYS A 135 18.86 7.22 21.53
C LYS A 135 17.99 5.99 21.73
N ILE A 136 16.73 6.04 21.27
CA ILE A 136 15.83 4.88 21.37
C ILE A 136 16.30 3.76 20.44
N PHE A 137 16.65 4.08 19.19
CA PHE A 137 17.13 3.11 18.22
C PHE A 137 18.41 2.40 18.70
N ASP A 138 19.37 3.14 19.23
CA ASP A 138 20.61 2.58 19.79
C ASP A 138 20.37 1.58 20.93
N ASN A 139 19.32 1.79 21.72
CA ASN A 139 18.95 0.87 22.79
C ASN A 139 18.33 -0.44 22.28
N ILE A 140 17.71 -0.43 21.11
CA ILE A 140 16.99 -1.59 20.57
C ILE A 140 17.71 -2.27 19.41
N LYS A 141 18.66 -1.61 18.74
CA LYS A 141 19.29 -2.12 17.49
C LYS A 141 19.92 -3.51 17.64
N ASN A 142 20.44 -3.85 18.83
CA ASN A 142 21.01 -5.16 19.09
C ASN A 142 19.96 -6.30 19.13
N ASN A 143 18.67 -5.96 19.23
CA ASN A 143 17.56 -6.89 19.18
C ASN A 143 16.91 -6.96 17.79
N LEU A 144 17.44 -6.20 16.81
CA LEU A 144 16.96 -6.14 15.44
C LEU A 144 17.97 -6.84 14.52
N TYR A 145 17.45 -7.48 13.49
CA TYR A 145 18.27 -7.90 12.36
C TYR A 145 18.39 -6.72 11.39
N ILE A 146 19.54 -6.08 11.36
CA ILE A 146 19.84 -4.97 10.47
C ILE A 146 20.75 -5.50 9.37
N SER A 147 20.29 -5.49 8.13
CA SER A 147 21.04 -6.07 7.02
C SER A 147 22.01 -5.07 6.39
N ASP A 148 21.64 -3.80 6.31
CA ASP A 148 22.43 -2.75 5.65
C ASP A 148 21.98 -1.35 6.05
N ILE A 149 22.80 -0.36 5.69
CA ILE A 149 22.47 1.06 5.81
C ILE A 149 22.09 1.54 4.41
N VAL A 150 20.90 2.11 4.29
CA VAL A 150 20.41 2.72 3.05
C VAL A 150 21.13 4.04 2.84
N THR A 151 21.59 4.31 1.63
CA THR A 151 22.28 5.56 1.30
C THR A 151 21.32 6.75 1.28
N GLU A 152 21.83 7.96 1.40
CA GLU A 152 21.01 9.19 1.33
C GLU A 152 20.25 9.30 -0.01
N ASP A 153 20.87 8.89 -1.13
CA ASP A 153 20.23 8.89 -2.44
C ASP A 153 19.07 7.89 -2.53
N GLU A 154 19.22 6.72 -1.91
CA GLU A 154 18.15 5.71 -1.83
C GLU A 154 17.01 6.20 -0.95
N VAL A 155 17.32 6.84 0.17
CA VAL A 155 16.32 7.48 1.03
C VAL A 155 15.61 8.60 0.29
N ALA A 156 16.35 9.47 -0.40
CA ALA A 156 15.76 10.56 -1.18
C ALA A 156 14.87 10.05 -2.32
N PHE A 157 15.25 8.95 -2.98
CA PHE A 157 14.41 8.31 -3.99
C PHE A 157 13.16 7.69 -3.36
N TYR A 158 13.28 7.03 -2.23
CA TYR A 158 12.16 6.44 -1.49
C TYR A 158 11.15 7.53 -1.10
N TYR A 159 11.62 8.65 -0.55
CA TYR A 159 10.76 9.79 -0.25
C TYR A 159 10.11 10.40 -1.49
N ARG A 160 10.86 10.57 -2.57
CA ARG A 160 10.32 11.08 -3.84
C ARG A 160 9.26 10.16 -4.42
N SER A 161 9.50 8.85 -4.38
CA SER A 161 8.54 7.88 -4.89
C SER A 161 7.21 7.90 -4.14
N HIS A 162 7.20 8.28 -2.86
CA HIS A 162 5.99 8.42 -2.05
C HIS A 162 5.37 9.82 -2.09
N SER A 163 6.13 10.86 -2.47
CA SER A 163 5.68 12.24 -2.46
C SER A 163 5.36 12.81 -3.84
N GLU A 164 6.03 12.32 -4.89
CA GLU A 164 5.81 12.84 -6.23
C GLU A 164 4.58 12.22 -6.87
N LYS A 165 3.68 13.11 -7.29
CA LYS A 165 2.53 12.77 -8.13
C LYS A 165 3.01 12.01 -9.36
N GLY A 166 2.88 10.72 -9.39
CA GLY A 166 3.24 9.91 -10.54
C GLY A 166 4.21 8.75 -10.30
N ALA A 167 5.02 8.75 -9.24
CA ALA A 167 5.92 7.62 -8.96
C ALA A 167 5.17 6.36 -8.55
N TRP A 168 3.98 6.52 -7.97
CA TRP A 168 3.06 5.45 -7.55
C TRP A 168 1.67 5.60 -8.17
N GLY A 169 1.56 6.17 -9.38
CA GLY A 169 0.28 6.27 -10.05
C GLY A 169 -0.72 7.25 -9.44
N TYR A 170 -0.30 8.22 -8.61
CA TYR A 170 -1.18 9.28 -8.10
C TYR A 170 -1.65 10.21 -9.23
N ASN A 171 -2.51 9.70 -10.08
CA ASN A 171 -3.10 10.45 -11.17
C ASN A 171 -4.52 10.85 -10.80
N ILE A 172 -4.73 12.13 -10.50
CA ILE A 172 -6.05 12.64 -10.12
C ILE A 172 -7.07 12.49 -11.25
N ALA A 173 -6.66 12.60 -12.51
CA ALA A 173 -7.56 12.45 -13.65
C ALA A 173 -8.05 10.99 -13.80
N GLU A 174 -7.18 10.01 -13.54
CA GLU A 174 -7.59 8.60 -13.53
C GLU A 174 -8.55 8.30 -12.38
N LYS A 175 -8.28 8.87 -11.20
CA LYS A 175 -9.21 8.76 -10.08
C LYS A 175 -10.56 9.38 -10.39
N GLU A 176 -10.61 10.56 -10.99
CA GLU A 176 -11.86 11.23 -11.37
C GLU A 176 -12.65 10.41 -12.40
N LYS A 177 -11.97 9.85 -13.39
CA LYS A 177 -12.58 8.92 -14.36
C LYS A 177 -13.13 7.68 -13.67
N PHE A 178 -12.36 7.09 -12.75
CA PHE A 178 -12.82 5.96 -11.96
C PHE A 178 -14.06 6.31 -11.12
N GLU A 179 -14.10 7.49 -10.49
CA GLU A 179 -15.27 7.95 -9.73
C GLU A 179 -16.53 8.14 -10.60
N GLU A 180 -16.37 8.58 -11.86
CA GLU A 180 -17.48 8.66 -12.82
C GLU A 180 -18.01 7.27 -13.18
N ASP A 181 -17.11 6.34 -13.50
CA ASP A 181 -17.46 4.96 -13.82
C ASP A 181 -18.11 4.27 -12.60
N TYR A 182 -17.57 4.50 -11.38
CA TYR A 182 -18.13 3.95 -10.15
C TYR A 182 -19.58 4.44 -9.91
N LYS A 183 -19.86 5.72 -10.08
CA LYS A 183 -21.21 6.27 -9.93
C LYS A 183 -22.19 5.67 -10.92
N LYS A 184 -21.73 5.33 -12.09
CA LYS A 184 -22.56 4.83 -13.19
C LYS A 184 -22.76 3.32 -13.15
N TRP A 185 -21.74 2.57 -12.76
CA TRP A 185 -21.68 1.13 -12.97
C TRP A 185 -21.40 0.32 -11.67
N GLY A 186 -21.10 0.99 -10.57
CA GLY A 186 -20.69 0.37 -9.31
C GLY A 186 -19.22 -0.05 -9.29
N PHE A 187 -18.79 -0.56 -8.14
CA PHE A 187 -17.37 -0.78 -7.84
C PHE A 187 -16.69 -1.77 -8.80
N LYS A 188 -17.26 -2.96 -8.94
CA LYS A 188 -16.68 -4.02 -9.76
C LYS A 188 -16.44 -3.58 -11.19
N GLU A 189 -17.46 -3.05 -11.84
CA GLU A 189 -17.39 -2.63 -13.23
C GLU A 189 -16.43 -1.44 -13.42
N ALA A 190 -16.40 -0.50 -12.49
CA ALA A 190 -15.44 0.61 -12.53
C ALA A 190 -14.01 0.12 -12.50
N VAL A 191 -13.69 -0.87 -11.64
CA VAL A 191 -12.34 -1.46 -11.60
C VAL A 191 -12.00 -2.11 -12.92
N TYR A 192 -12.88 -2.95 -13.47
CA TYR A 192 -12.64 -3.61 -14.76
C TYR A 192 -12.41 -2.63 -15.90
N ARG A 193 -13.19 -1.57 -15.99
CA ARG A 193 -13.07 -0.54 -17.04
C ARG A 193 -11.76 0.25 -16.96
N ASN A 194 -11.25 0.49 -15.76
CA ASN A 194 -10.06 1.31 -15.58
C ASN A 194 -8.76 0.49 -15.55
N LEU A 195 -8.78 -0.75 -15.09
CA LEU A 195 -7.57 -1.56 -14.92
C LEU A 195 -7.44 -2.72 -15.92
N PHE A 196 -8.56 -3.27 -16.42
CA PHE A 196 -8.55 -4.47 -17.26
C PHE A 196 -9.07 -4.23 -18.68
N GLN A 197 -9.30 -2.98 -19.08
CA GLN A 197 -9.86 -2.66 -20.38
C GLN A 197 -9.04 -3.21 -21.56
N HIS A 198 -7.71 -3.27 -21.44
CA HIS A 198 -6.85 -3.85 -22.47
C HIS A 198 -7.07 -5.35 -22.63
N GLU A 199 -7.27 -6.06 -21.56
CA GLU A 199 -7.54 -7.51 -21.58
C GLU A 199 -8.92 -7.80 -22.19
N ILE A 200 -9.92 -7.01 -21.82
CA ILE A 200 -11.28 -7.12 -22.38
C ILE A 200 -11.25 -6.87 -23.88
N ASN A 201 -10.62 -5.80 -24.34
CA ASN A 201 -10.51 -5.48 -25.76
C ASN A 201 -9.74 -6.55 -26.54
N TYR A 202 -8.76 -7.19 -25.93
CA TYR A 202 -8.01 -8.29 -26.53
C TYR A 202 -8.89 -9.54 -26.69
N LEU A 203 -9.63 -9.92 -25.65
CA LEU A 203 -10.55 -11.05 -25.66
C LEU A 203 -11.71 -10.82 -26.65
N GLU A 204 -12.27 -9.62 -26.72
CA GLU A 204 -13.30 -9.27 -27.71
C GLU A 204 -12.78 -9.35 -29.14
N LYS A 205 -11.52 -8.97 -29.40
CA LYS A 205 -10.89 -9.14 -30.70
C LYS A 205 -10.78 -10.62 -31.06
N ILE A 206 -10.25 -11.46 -30.15
CA ILE A 206 -10.13 -12.90 -30.38
C ILE A 206 -11.51 -13.49 -30.69
N TYR A 207 -12.51 -13.15 -29.90
CA TYR A 207 -13.87 -13.67 -30.09
C TYR A 207 -14.46 -13.31 -31.46
N LYS A 208 -14.20 -12.08 -31.96
CA LYS A 208 -14.58 -11.66 -33.31
C LYS A 208 -13.84 -12.41 -34.43
N TYR A 209 -12.63 -12.89 -34.16
CA TYR A 209 -11.89 -13.70 -35.15
C TYR A 209 -12.29 -15.18 -35.16
N MET A 210 -13.00 -15.64 -34.12
CA MET A 210 -13.48 -17.02 -34.02
C MET A 210 -14.92 -17.21 -34.53
N GLN A 211 -15.63 -16.13 -34.85
CA GLN A 211 -16.92 -16.15 -35.53
C GLN A 211 -16.76 -15.94 -37.04
#